data_6213be3e8ad5ad5b4ac806945c52ea1c
#
_entry.id   6213be3e8ad5ad5b4ac806945c52ea1c
#
_cell.length_a   1.000
_cell.length_b   1.000
_cell.length_c   1.000
_cell.angle_alpha   90.00
_cell.angle_beta   90.00
_cell.angle_gamma   90.00
#
_symmetry.space_group_name_H-M   'P 1'
#
loop_
_entity.id
_entity.type
_entity.pdbx_description
1 polymer ?
#
loop_
_entity_poly.entity_id
_entity_poly.type
_entity_poly.pdbx_seq_one_letter_code
_entity_poly.pdbx_strand_id
1 'polypeptide(L)'
;MVEVIIAGSRDFNDYDYLEKSCHKIFYVLAKEYNILTNNIKKDISNMKIVSGTARGADSLGEQFAKKYNIKTKRFPADWNTHGKSAGYIRNKRMAEYAVTDESTGILIAFWDGKSKGTQHMINLARKNNLITFVVNYKTDEIEDDRMLFKVG
;
A
#
# COMPACT_ATOMS: atom_id res chain seq x y z
N MET A 1 -0.68 -7.64 -14.21
CA MET A 1 -1.22 -7.66 -12.82
C MET A 1 -0.71 -6.44 -12.07
N VAL A 2 -1.59 -5.78 -11.35
CA VAL A 2 -1.25 -4.63 -10.52
C VAL A 2 -1.20 -5.11 -9.06
N GLU A 3 -0.04 -5.02 -8.43
CA GLU A 3 0.17 -5.44 -7.04
C GLU A 3 0.22 -4.20 -6.16
N VAL A 4 -0.79 -4.01 -5.30
CA VAL A 4 -0.92 -2.82 -4.47
C VAL A 4 -0.63 -3.18 -3.01
N ILE A 5 0.52 -2.73 -2.51
CA ILE A 5 0.85 -2.87 -1.09
C ILE A 5 0.13 -1.76 -0.33
N ILE A 6 -0.71 -2.13 0.63
CA ILE A 6 -1.29 -1.17 1.58
C ILE A 6 -0.63 -1.44 2.92
N ALA A 7 0.14 -0.47 3.39
CA ALA A 7 0.94 -0.60 4.60
C ALA A 7 0.86 0.70 5.40
N GLY A 8 1.38 0.70 6.61
CA GLY A 8 1.46 1.93 7.39
C GLY A 8 1.49 1.70 8.89
N SER A 9 1.19 2.77 9.61
CA SER A 9 1.29 2.81 11.06
C SER A 9 0.32 1.85 11.73
N ARG A 10 0.78 1.17 12.77
CA ARG A 10 -0.04 0.21 13.53
C ARG A 10 -1.18 0.87 14.30
N ASP A 11 -1.06 2.15 14.57
CA ASP A 11 -2.08 2.92 15.30
C ASP A 11 -3.10 3.60 14.38
N PHE A 12 -2.94 3.44 13.07
CA PHE A 12 -3.90 3.97 12.12
C PHE A 12 -5.17 3.09 12.12
N ASN A 13 -6.33 3.70 12.39
CA ASN A 13 -7.58 2.95 12.56
C ASN A 13 -8.80 3.58 11.87
N ASP A 14 -8.59 4.49 10.93
CA ASP A 14 -9.67 5.20 10.24
C ASP A 14 -9.93 4.55 8.87
N TYR A 15 -10.85 3.60 8.83
CA TYR A 15 -11.15 2.88 7.60
C TYR A 15 -11.74 3.80 6.52
N ASP A 16 -12.65 4.71 6.89
CA ASP A 16 -13.28 5.60 5.91
C ASP A 16 -12.23 6.48 5.23
N TYR A 17 -11.25 6.94 6.00
CA TYR A 17 -10.14 7.72 5.45
C TYR A 17 -9.28 6.88 4.52
N LEU A 18 -9.00 5.63 4.90
CA LEU A 18 -8.24 4.71 4.05
C LEU A 18 -8.97 4.47 2.73
N GLU A 19 -10.26 4.18 2.78
CA GLU A 19 -11.04 3.92 1.58
C GLU A 19 -11.07 5.14 0.65
N LYS A 20 -11.33 6.32 1.21
CA LYS A 20 -11.33 7.57 0.44
C LYS A 20 -9.98 7.83 -0.20
N SER A 21 -8.89 7.62 0.54
CA SER A 21 -7.53 7.78 0.03
C SER A 21 -7.24 6.82 -1.11
N CYS A 22 -7.63 5.55 -0.97
CA CYS A 22 -7.42 4.55 -2.02
C CYS A 22 -8.16 4.91 -3.30
N HIS A 23 -9.42 5.35 -3.20
CA HIS A 23 -10.18 5.76 -4.38
C HIS A 23 -9.54 6.95 -5.07
N LYS A 24 -9.04 7.91 -4.30
CA LYS A 24 -8.35 9.07 -4.86
C LYS A 24 -7.08 8.68 -5.60
N ILE A 25 -6.30 7.78 -5.00
CA ILE A 25 -5.06 7.26 -5.61
C ILE A 25 -5.38 6.45 -6.85
N PHE A 26 -6.42 5.61 -6.82
CA PHE A 26 -6.82 4.83 -8.00
C PHE A 26 -7.23 5.75 -9.15
N TYR A 27 -7.89 6.86 -8.85
CA TYR A 27 -8.20 7.87 -9.86
C TYR A 27 -6.92 8.45 -10.48
N VAL A 28 -5.92 8.78 -9.67
CA VAL A 28 -4.63 9.27 -10.14
C VAL A 28 -3.92 8.21 -11.00
N LEU A 29 -3.96 6.95 -10.57
CA LEU A 29 -3.36 5.84 -11.34
C LEU A 29 -4.04 5.68 -12.70
N ALA A 30 -5.33 5.93 -12.80
CA ALA A 30 -6.05 5.87 -14.06
C ALA A 30 -5.72 7.07 -14.95
N LYS A 31 -5.75 8.28 -14.41
CA LYS A 31 -5.63 9.51 -15.19
C LYS A 31 -4.19 9.91 -15.51
N GLU A 32 -3.30 9.78 -14.52
CA GLU A 32 -1.93 10.27 -14.64
C GLU A 32 -0.94 9.19 -15.04
N TYR A 33 -1.19 7.94 -14.61
CA TYR A 33 -0.30 6.82 -14.88
C TYR A 33 -0.80 5.87 -15.96
N ASN A 34 -2.09 5.94 -16.28
CA ASN A 34 -2.74 5.05 -17.27
C ASN A 34 -2.57 3.56 -16.91
N ILE A 35 -2.59 3.23 -15.62
CA ILE A 35 -2.41 1.87 -15.12
C ILE A 35 -3.76 1.21 -14.83
N LEU A 36 -4.73 1.97 -14.32
CA LEU A 36 -6.08 1.51 -14.04
C LEU A 36 -7.08 2.20 -14.96
N THR A 37 -8.31 1.68 -14.98
CA THR A 37 -9.38 2.19 -15.87
C THR A 37 -10.29 3.20 -15.17
N ASN A 38 -10.13 3.41 -13.86
CA ASN A 38 -11.04 4.17 -13.00
C ASN A 38 -12.43 3.54 -12.89
N ASN A 39 -12.52 2.25 -13.19
CA ASN A 39 -13.72 1.45 -13.00
C ASN A 39 -13.33 0.25 -12.15
N ILE A 40 -13.65 0.29 -10.86
CA ILE A 40 -13.18 -0.73 -9.93
C ILE A 40 -13.63 -2.13 -10.29
N LYS A 41 -14.83 -2.29 -10.87
CA LYS A 41 -15.32 -3.59 -11.29
C LYS A 41 -14.47 -4.22 -12.39
N LYS A 42 -13.87 -3.39 -13.25
CA LYS A 42 -12.93 -3.86 -14.28
C LYS A 42 -11.56 -4.09 -13.70
N ASP A 43 -11.12 -3.22 -12.79
CA ASP A 43 -9.76 -3.22 -12.27
C ASP A 43 -9.50 -4.38 -11.30
N ILE A 44 -10.51 -4.81 -10.52
CA ILE A 44 -10.34 -5.85 -9.49
C ILE A 44 -9.84 -7.18 -10.05
N SER A 45 -10.18 -7.52 -11.30
CA SER A 45 -9.73 -8.78 -11.91
C SER A 45 -8.24 -8.77 -12.25
N ASN A 46 -7.63 -7.59 -12.28
CA ASN A 46 -6.21 -7.41 -12.63
C ASN A 46 -5.42 -6.78 -11.48
N MET A 47 -5.91 -6.94 -10.26
CA MET A 47 -5.32 -6.30 -9.09
C MET A 47 -5.26 -7.26 -7.92
N LYS A 48 -4.21 -7.14 -7.09
CA LYS A 48 -4.14 -7.75 -5.76
C LYS A 48 -3.78 -6.69 -4.73
N ILE A 49 -4.29 -6.86 -3.53
CA ILE A 49 -3.83 -6.10 -2.37
C ILE A 49 -2.80 -6.97 -1.65
N VAL A 50 -1.63 -6.40 -1.40
CA VAL A 50 -0.52 -7.07 -0.73
C VAL A 50 -0.47 -6.56 0.71
N SER A 51 -0.55 -7.46 1.68
CA SER A 51 -0.65 -7.12 3.10
C SER A 51 0.48 -7.74 3.92
N GLY A 52 1.04 -6.93 4.81
CA GLY A 52 2.02 -7.40 5.81
C GLY A 52 1.39 -8.01 7.05
N THR A 53 0.07 -8.05 7.15
CA THR A 53 -0.73 -8.69 8.21
C THR A 53 -0.58 -8.08 9.60
N ALA A 54 0.02 -6.91 9.73
CA ALA A 54 0.09 -6.21 11.00
C ALA A 54 -1.26 -5.55 11.34
N ARG A 55 -1.44 -5.11 12.58
CA ARG A 55 -2.60 -4.30 12.93
C ARG A 55 -2.50 -2.93 12.27
N GLY A 56 -3.56 -2.15 12.30
CA GLY A 56 -3.59 -0.80 11.74
C GLY A 56 -3.79 -0.80 10.23
N ALA A 57 -2.95 -0.07 9.51
CA ALA A 57 -3.12 0.12 8.07
C ALA A 57 -3.18 -1.20 7.29
N ASP A 58 -2.33 -2.18 7.62
CA ASP A 58 -2.33 -3.48 6.95
C ASP A 58 -3.70 -4.16 7.06
N SER A 59 -4.24 -4.20 8.28
CA SER A 59 -5.55 -4.79 8.57
C SER A 59 -6.67 -4.08 7.82
N LEU A 60 -6.64 -2.76 7.79
CA LEU A 60 -7.65 -1.97 7.08
C LEU A 60 -7.54 -2.16 5.57
N GLY A 61 -6.34 -2.35 5.04
CA GLY A 61 -6.13 -2.68 3.64
C GLY A 61 -6.75 -4.03 3.27
N GLU A 62 -6.65 -5.03 4.15
CA GLU A 62 -7.32 -6.31 3.96
C GLU A 62 -8.85 -6.16 3.99
N GLN A 63 -9.36 -5.30 4.88
CA GLN A 63 -10.78 -4.98 4.94
C GLN A 63 -11.26 -4.33 3.63
N PHE A 64 -10.48 -3.42 3.07
CA PHE A 64 -10.76 -2.80 1.79
C PHE A 64 -10.83 -3.85 0.67
N ALA A 65 -9.86 -4.76 0.62
CA ALA A 65 -9.84 -5.83 -0.37
C ALA A 65 -11.09 -6.71 -0.26
N LYS A 66 -11.49 -7.06 0.95
CA LYS A 66 -12.68 -7.87 1.18
C LYS A 66 -13.95 -7.16 0.72
N LYS A 67 -14.08 -5.88 1.02
CA LYS A 67 -15.24 -5.08 0.63
C LYS A 67 -15.43 -5.04 -0.88
N TYR A 68 -14.34 -4.92 -1.64
CA TYR A 68 -14.38 -4.78 -3.09
C TYR A 68 -14.07 -6.07 -3.84
N ASN A 69 -13.99 -7.20 -3.16
CA ASN A 69 -13.72 -8.51 -3.78
C ASN A 69 -12.37 -8.57 -4.50
N ILE A 70 -11.38 -7.88 -3.97
CA ILE A 70 -10.03 -7.89 -4.51
C ILE A 70 -9.23 -9.00 -3.83
N LYS A 71 -8.47 -9.77 -4.61
CA LYS A 71 -7.61 -10.83 -4.06
C LYS A 71 -6.53 -10.23 -3.16
N THR A 72 -6.19 -10.95 -2.10
CA THR A 72 -5.17 -10.51 -1.14
C THR A 72 -4.01 -11.48 -1.13
N LYS A 73 -2.78 -10.96 -1.16
CA LYS A 73 -1.55 -11.71 -0.93
C LYS A 73 -0.98 -11.28 0.42
N ARG A 74 -0.83 -12.22 1.34
CA ARG A 74 -0.41 -11.95 2.72
C ARG A 74 1.02 -12.37 2.97
N PHE A 75 1.77 -11.52 3.67
CA PHE A 75 3.16 -11.75 4.05
C PHE A 75 3.30 -11.58 5.56
N PRO A 76 2.95 -12.59 6.36
CA PRO A 76 3.13 -12.47 7.81
C PRO A 76 4.61 -12.44 8.17
N ALA A 77 4.98 -11.58 9.11
CA ALA A 77 6.34 -11.52 9.62
C ALA A 77 6.60 -12.73 10.52
N ASP A 78 7.74 -13.37 10.33
CA ASP A 78 8.14 -14.55 11.10
C ASP A 78 8.97 -14.13 12.32
N TRP A 79 8.31 -13.65 13.35
CA TRP A 79 8.93 -13.16 14.57
C TRP A 79 9.71 -14.26 15.31
N ASN A 80 9.24 -15.51 15.22
CA ASN A 80 9.90 -16.63 15.89
C ASN A 80 11.28 -16.93 15.30
N THR A 81 11.41 -16.84 13.98
CA THR A 81 12.68 -17.11 13.30
C THR A 81 13.60 -15.90 13.28
N HIS A 82 13.06 -14.70 13.03
CA HIS A 82 13.86 -13.52 12.74
C HIS A 82 13.88 -12.47 13.86
N GLY A 83 13.08 -12.64 14.91
CA GLY A 83 13.03 -11.70 16.02
C GLY A 83 12.70 -10.29 15.55
N LYS A 84 13.47 -9.31 16.04
CA LYS A 84 13.24 -7.89 15.76
C LYS A 84 13.37 -7.53 14.28
N SER A 85 14.06 -8.34 13.49
CA SER A 85 14.24 -8.09 12.05
C SER A 85 13.08 -8.57 11.20
N ALA A 86 12.13 -9.29 11.78
CA ALA A 86 11.07 -9.97 11.02
C ALA A 86 10.25 -9.02 10.16
N GLY A 87 9.91 -7.83 10.69
CA GLY A 87 9.15 -6.83 9.96
C GLY A 87 9.90 -6.28 8.76
N TYR A 88 11.20 -6.06 8.90
CA TYR A 88 12.03 -5.55 7.80
C TYR A 88 12.23 -6.59 6.71
N ILE A 89 12.41 -7.86 7.09
CA ILE A 89 12.53 -8.97 6.14
C ILE A 89 11.23 -9.13 5.36
N ARG A 90 10.08 -9.09 6.04
CA ARG A 90 8.76 -9.15 5.42
C ARG A 90 8.54 -8.00 4.44
N ASN A 91 8.92 -6.78 4.82
CA ASN A 91 8.80 -5.59 3.96
C ASN A 91 9.58 -5.77 2.66
N LYS A 92 10.81 -6.30 2.75
CA LYS A 92 11.64 -6.56 1.57
C LYS A 92 10.97 -7.57 0.64
N ARG A 93 10.39 -8.63 1.20
CA ARG A 93 9.68 -9.65 0.41
C ARG A 93 8.48 -9.05 -0.33
N MET A 94 7.73 -8.17 0.33
CA MET A 94 6.58 -7.52 -0.32
C MET A 94 7.02 -6.64 -1.49
N ALA A 95 8.06 -5.83 -1.29
CA ALA A 95 8.55 -4.94 -2.34
C ALA A 95 9.04 -5.72 -3.56
N GLU A 96 9.78 -6.80 -3.33
CA GLU A 96 10.28 -7.65 -4.41
C GLU A 96 9.14 -8.40 -5.12
N TYR A 97 8.18 -8.91 -4.36
CA TYR A 97 7.02 -9.60 -4.91
C TYR A 97 6.21 -8.69 -5.84
N ALA A 98 6.02 -7.43 -5.45
CA ALA A 98 5.13 -6.52 -6.17
C ALA A 98 5.62 -6.19 -7.59
N VAL A 99 6.89 -6.44 -7.89
CA VAL A 99 7.48 -6.15 -9.21
C VAL A 99 7.92 -7.42 -9.95
N THR A 100 7.55 -8.62 -9.46
CA THR A 100 7.89 -9.86 -10.17
C THR A 100 6.94 -10.09 -11.35
N ASP A 101 7.42 -10.89 -12.32
CA ASP A 101 6.63 -11.36 -13.47
C ASP A 101 5.91 -10.24 -14.22
N GLU A 102 6.61 -9.14 -14.46
CA GLU A 102 6.09 -7.98 -15.19
C GLU A 102 4.91 -7.29 -14.49
N SER A 103 4.71 -7.54 -13.20
CA SER A 103 3.69 -6.85 -12.42
C SER A 103 4.06 -5.38 -12.23
N THR A 104 3.03 -4.53 -12.17
CA THR A 104 3.20 -3.15 -11.76
C THR A 104 3.03 -3.08 -10.25
N GLY A 105 4.07 -2.68 -9.55
CA GLY A 105 4.06 -2.54 -8.10
C GLY A 105 3.69 -1.14 -7.65
N ILE A 106 2.80 -1.06 -6.67
CA ILE A 106 2.33 0.19 -6.09
C ILE A 106 2.39 0.07 -4.59
N LEU A 107 2.86 1.13 -3.91
CA LEU A 107 2.75 1.23 -2.46
C LEU A 107 1.82 2.39 -2.11
N ILE A 108 0.86 2.11 -1.23
CA ILE A 108 0.06 3.14 -0.56
C ILE A 108 0.38 3.02 0.93
N ALA A 109 1.15 3.97 1.45
CA ALA A 109 1.60 3.94 2.84
C ALA A 109 0.85 4.98 3.66
N PHE A 110 0.14 4.53 4.70
CA PHE A 110 -0.55 5.42 5.65
C PHE A 110 0.39 5.69 6.82
N TRP A 111 1.00 6.85 6.84
CA TRP A 111 2.12 7.18 7.70
C TRP A 111 1.81 8.36 8.62
N ASP A 112 2.27 8.27 9.87
CA ASP A 112 2.15 9.34 10.85
C ASP A 112 3.33 10.34 10.79
N GLY A 113 4.27 10.11 9.89
CA GLY A 113 5.49 10.90 9.77
C GLY A 113 6.62 10.47 10.70
N LYS A 114 6.41 9.44 11.53
CA LYS A 114 7.37 9.03 12.57
C LYS A 114 7.68 7.54 12.57
N SER A 115 6.73 6.68 12.26
CA SER A 115 6.87 5.23 12.32
C SER A 115 8.05 4.75 11.47
N LYS A 116 9.02 4.08 12.10
CA LYS A 116 10.23 3.61 11.43
C LYS A 116 9.98 2.45 10.48
N GLY A 117 9.07 1.56 10.83
CA GLY A 117 8.71 0.43 9.97
C GLY A 117 8.06 0.90 8.67
N THR A 118 7.21 1.91 8.74
CA THR A 118 6.59 2.51 7.56
C THR A 118 7.61 3.24 6.70
N GLN A 119 8.51 4.00 7.34
CA GLN A 119 9.60 4.67 6.61
C GLN A 119 10.46 3.66 5.87
N HIS A 120 10.77 2.54 6.50
CA HIS A 120 11.54 1.46 5.88
C HIS A 120 10.81 0.90 4.65
N MET A 121 9.51 0.67 4.76
CA MET A 121 8.70 0.19 3.61
C MET A 121 8.70 1.20 2.47
N ILE A 122 8.57 2.49 2.78
CA ILE A 122 8.60 3.56 1.78
C ILE A 122 9.95 3.55 1.04
N ASN A 123 11.05 3.46 1.77
CA ASN A 123 12.39 3.44 1.19
C ASN A 123 12.59 2.21 0.28
N LEU A 124 12.12 1.05 0.71
CA LEU A 124 12.18 -0.17 -0.10
C LEU A 124 11.37 -0.07 -1.37
N ALA A 125 10.18 0.50 -1.29
CA ALA A 125 9.31 0.68 -2.46
C ALA A 125 10.00 1.55 -3.50
N ARG A 126 10.58 2.66 -3.07
CA ARG A 126 11.32 3.56 -3.97
C ARG A 126 12.54 2.88 -4.57
N LYS A 127 13.28 2.11 -3.77
CA LYS A 127 14.46 1.38 -4.24
C LYS A 127 14.09 0.32 -5.29
N ASN A 128 12.93 -0.29 -5.17
CA ASN A 128 12.45 -1.33 -6.09
C ASN A 128 11.57 -0.77 -7.20
N ASN A 129 11.53 0.56 -7.37
CA ASN A 129 10.80 1.24 -8.43
C ASN A 129 9.27 1.03 -8.39
N LEU A 130 8.71 0.84 -7.20
CA LEU A 130 7.26 0.87 -7.05
C LEU A 130 6.78 2.32 -7.19
N ILE A 131 5.59 2.49 -7.76
CA ILE A 131 4.90 3.77 -7.71
C ILE A 131 4.45 3.97 -6.26
N THR A 132 4.98 4.98 -5.60
CA THR A 132 4.87 5.13 -4.15
C THR A 132 4.02 6.33 -3.78
N PHE A 133 2.93 6.08 -3.06
CA PHE A 133 2.07 7.12 -2.50
C PHE A 133 2.20 7.09 -0.99
N VAL A 134 2.58 8.23 -0.42
CA VAL A 134 2.68 8.39 1.03
C VAL A 134 1.51 9.24 1.50
N VAL A 135 0.59 8.64 2.22
CA VAL A 135 -0.57 9.32 2.79
C VAL A 135 -0.23 9.69 4.23
N ASN A 136 0.08 10.95 4.46
CA ASN A 136 0.29 11.44 5.81
C ASN A 136 -1.07 11.84 6.40
N TYR A 137 -1.62 10.94 7.23
CA TYR A 137 -2.97 11.16 7.77
C TYR A 137 -3.00 12.20 8.90
N LYS A 138 -1.84 12.65 9.38
CA LYS A 138 -1.75 13.76 10.35
C LYS A 138 -1.87 15.10 9.65
N THR A 139 -1.36 15.24 8.43
CA THR A 139 -1.40 16.48 7.65
C THR A 139 -2.43 16.45 6.53
N ASP A 140 -3.06 15.31 6.29
CA ASP A 140 -4.03 15.08 5.21
C ASP A 140 -3.44 15.29 3.82
N GLU A 141 -2.16 14.91 3.64
CA GLU A 141 -1.47 15.05 2.37
C GLU A 141 -1.13 13.71 1.76
N ILE A 142 -1.30 13.59 0.45
CA ILE A 142 -0.83 12.44 -0.33
C ILE A 142 0.29 12.93 -1.23
N GLU A 143 1.45 12.27 -1.13
CA GLU A 143 2.63 12.60 -1.91
C GLU A 143 3.01 11.42 -2.80
N ASP A 144 3.31 11.69 -4.08
CA ASP A 144 4.01 10.76 -4.94
C ASP A 144 5.19 11.47 -5.59
N ASP A 145 5.90 10.80 -6.51
CA ASP A 145 7.10 11.39 -7.13
C ASP A 145 6.78 12.55 -8.07
N ARG A 146 5.52 12.77 -8.43
CA ARG A 146 5.11 13.78 -9.41
C ARG A 146 4.23 14.88 -8.85
N MET A 147 3.53 14.64 -7.74
CA MET A 147 2.55 15.60 -7.24
C MET A 147 2.33 15.47 -5.74
N LEU A 148 1.76 16.53 -5.17
CA LEU A 148 1.31 16.58 -3.78
C LEU A 148 -0.16 17.00 -3.80
N PHE A 149 -1.04 16.26 -3.13
CA PHE A 149 -2.46 16.58 -3.12
C PHE A 149 -3.12 16.16 -1.81
N LYS A 150 -4.34 16.61 -1.58
CA LYS A 150 -5.11 16.33 -0.36
C LYS A 150 -6.11 15.21 -0.57
N VAL A 151 -6.45 14.51 0.52
CA VAL A 151 -7.47 13.46 0.49
C VAL A 151 -8.85 14.08 0.36
N GLY A 152 -9.13 15.10 1.13
CA GLY A 152 -10.46 15.71 1.22
C GLY A 152 -10.68 16.96 0.48
#